data_1adeb900a4d90bc1b126c682004163e5
#
_entry.id   1adeb900a4d90bc1b126c682004163e5
#
_cell.length_a   1.000
_cell.length_b   1.000
_cell.length_c   1.000
_cell.angle_alpha   90.00
_cell.angle_beta   90.00
_cell.angle_gamma   90.00
#
_symmetry.space_group_name_H-M   'P 1'
#
loop_
_entity.id
_entity.type
_entity.pdbx_description
1 polymer ?
#
loop_
_entity_poly.entity_id
_entity_poly.type
_entity_poly.pdbx_seq_one_letter_code
_entity_poly.pdbx_strand_id
1 'polypeptide(L)'
;MKDIVIAGYARSPFHFANKGALTKIRPDDLAAHIVKGLVDRSGVNPEDIEDLILGCAFPEGEQGFNMARLVGLMAGLPISVAGATINRFCGSSMQAIHMAAGAIQMGAGDVYICAGVESMTRVPMPGFNPMPNPALFDTMPAAYMSMGETAENVGREYQISREEQEIFAVNSQQKAGAAQSQGRFADEIVPIDVNGTTIDQDGCLRPSTDLDGLSGLKLAFDENGTVTAGTSSPLTDGAAATLVCSADYAAKNGL
;
A
#
# COMPACT_ATOMS: atom_id res chain seq x y z
N MET A 1 -15.53 -25.05 6.74
CA MET A 1 -14.95 -23.85 6.11
C MET A 1 -13.61 -24.26 5.55
N LYS A 2 -13.20 -23.74 4.36
CA LYS A 2 -11.84 -23.96 3.84
C LYS A 2 -10.86 -23.14 4.66
N ASP A 3 -9.70 -23.68 4.98
CA ASP A 3 -8.58 -22.88 5.49
C ASP A 3 -7.97 -22.06 4.35
N ILE A 4 -7.63 -20.81 4.63
CA ILE A 4 -7.12 -19.87 3.64
C ILE A 4 -5.76 -19.37 4.09
N VAL A 5 -4.82 -19.32 3.17
CA VAL A 5 -3.43 -18.96 3.42
C VAL A 5 -2.97 -17.85 2.49
N ILE A 6 -1.97 -17.10 2.95
CA ILE A 6 -1.15 -16.25 2.09
C ILE A 6 0.08 -17.06 1.71
N ALA A 7 0.14 -17.52 0.47
CA ALA A 7 1.17 -18.42 -0.04
C ALA A 7 2.33 -17.69 -0.73
N GLY A 8 2.24 -16.36 -0.92
CA GLY A 8 3.30 -15.57 -1.52
C GLY A 8 3.09 -14.08 -1.29
N TYR A 9 4.17 -13.33 -1.39
CA TYR A 9 4.14 -11.87 -1.27
C TYR A 9 5.28 -11.24 -2.09
N ALA A 10 5.03 -10.02 -2.55
CA ALA A 10 6.01 -9.18 -3.22
C ALA A 10 5.62 -7.72 -3.06
N ARG A 11 6.60 -6.82 -3.03
CA ARG A 11 6.37 -5.37 -3.04
C ARG A 11 7.45 -4.62 -3.82
N SER A 12 7.14 -3.41 -4.21
CA SER A 12 8.17 -2.47 -4.65
C SER A 12 8.98 -1.93 -3.47
N PRO A 13 10.14 -1.32 -3.70
CA PRO A 13 10.61 -0.31 -2.77
C PRO A 13 9.58 0.81 -2.67
N PHE A 14 9.48 1.45 -1.50
CA PHE A 14 8.62 2.62 -1.29
C PHE A 14 9.46 3.88 -1.24
N HIS A 15 9.07 4.89 -2.02
CA HIS A 15 9.78 6.16 -2.10
C HIS A 15 8.88 7.36 -1.84
N PHE A 16 9.48 8.47 -1.39
CA PHE A 16 8.77 9.73 -1.24
C PHE A 16 8.08 10.14 -2.54
N ALA A 17 6.82 10.50 -2.46
CA ALA A 17 6.13 11.17 -3.55
C ALA A 17 6.83 12.50 -3.91
N ASN A 18 6.73 12.89 -5.15
CA ASN A 18 7.25 14.13 -5.74
C ASN A 18 8.78 14.30 -5.75
N LYS A 19 9.54 13.46 -5.06
CA LYS A 19 11.01 13.59 -4.98
C LYS A 19 11.79 12.27 -4.88
N GLY A 20 11.09 11.15 -4.78
CA GLY A 20 11.71 9.83 -4.71
C GLY A 20 12.04 9.22 -6.08
N ALA A 21 12.66 8.06 -6.09
CA ALA A 21 13.08 7.40 -7.31
C ALA A 21 11.92 6.94 -8.21
N LEU A 22 10.72 6.71 -7.65
CA LEU A 22 9.57 6.19 -8.39
C LEU A 22 8.69 7.25 -9.06
N THR A 23 9.01 8.54 -8.91
CA THR A 23 8.19 9.66 -9.42
C THR A 23 7.92 9.62 -10.93
N LYS A 24 8.77 8.95 -11.71
CA LYS A 24 8.64 8.82 -13.17
C LYS A 24 7.99 7.51 -13.61
N ILE A 25 7.73 6.59 -12.67
CA ILE A 25 7.09 5.31 -12.97
C ILE A 25 5.58 5.50 -12.90
N ARG A 26 4.89 4.99 -13.91
CA ARG A 26 3.43 4.95 -13.91
C ARG A 26 2.94 3.93 -12.87
N PRO A 27 1.87 4.23 -12.11
CA PRO A 27 1.37 3.30 -11.09
C PRO A 27 0.87 1.97 -11.66
N ASP A 28 0.28 1.97 -12.85
CA ASP A 28 -0.15 0.75 -13.55
C ASP A 28 1.04 -0.13 -13.95
N ASP A 29 2.13 0.45 -14.49
CA ASP A 29 3.38 -0.26 -14.79
C ASP A 29 4.02 -0.81 -13.50
N LEU A 30 4.04 -0.01 -12.42
CA LEU A 30 4.56 -0.41 -11.12
C LEU A 30 3.81 -1.62 -10.57
N ALA A 31 2.48 -1.56 -10.54
CA ALA A 31 1.64 -2.65 -10.05
C ALA A 31 1.81 -3.92 -10.90
N ALA A 32 1.86 -3.78 -12.24
CA ALA A 32 2.05 -4.91 -13.14
C ALA A 32 3.41 -5.60 -12.92
N HIS A 33 4.48 -4.81 -12.70
CA HIS A 33 5.80 -5.33 -12.38
C HIS A 33 5.80 -6.14 -11.07
N ILE A 34 5.11 -5.67 -10.04
CA ILE A 34 5.02 -6.36 -8.74
C ILE A 34 4.16 -7.61 -8.82
N VAL A 35 3.02 -7.56 -9.52
CA VAL A 35 2.17 -8.73 -9.75
C VAL A 35 2.94 -9.82 -10.51
N LYS A 36 3.65 -9.43 -11.57
CA LYS A 36 4.52 -10.37 -12.31
C LYS A 36 5.60 -10.95 -11.39
N GLY A 37 6.29 -10.11 -10.61
CA GLY A 37 7.31 -10.56 -9.67
C GLY A 37 6.77 -11.52 -8.61
N LEU A 38 5.55 -11.33 -8.13
CA LEU A 38 4.87 -12.28 -7.23
C LEU A 38 4.64 -13.64 -7.91
N VAL A 39 4.09 -13.65 -9.12
CA VAL A 39 3.81 -14.88 -9.88
C VAL A 39 5.10 -15.66 -10.14
N ASP A 40 6.14 -14.96 -10.63
CA ASP A 40 7.45 -15.56 -10.92
C ASP A 40 8.10 -16.19 -9.68
N ARG A 41 7.93 -15.56 -8.49
CA ARG A 41 8.54 -16.03 -7.24
C ARG A 41 7.74 -17.12 -6.52
N SER A 42 6.42 -17.07 -6.61
CA SER A 42 5.56 -17.98 -5.86
C SER A 42 5.49 -19.38 -6.47
N GLY A 43 5.74 -19.50 -7.77
CA GLY A 43 5.58 -20.76 -8.51
C GLY A 43 4.12 -21.15 -8.76
N VAL A 44 3.17 -20.25 -8.50
CA VAL A 44 1.76 -20.48 -8.83
C VAL A 44 1.58 -20.64 -10.34
N ASN A 45 0.74 -21.60 -10.76
CA ASN A 45 0.35 -21.68 -12.15
C ASN A 45 -0.60 -20.51 -12.50
N PRO A 46 -0.23 -19.61 -13.43
CA PRO A 46 -1.07 -18.46 -13.77
C PRO A 46 -2.48 -18.82 -14.26
N GLU A 47 -2.65 -20.00 -14.88
CA GLU A 47 -3.95 -20.48 -15.36
C GLU A 47 -4.94 -20.85 -14.23
N ASP A 48 -4.44 -21.02 -13.00
CA ASP A 48 -5.25 -21.35 -11.84
C ASP A 48 -5.72 -20.08 -11.08
N ILE A 49 -5.26 -18.88 -11.50
CA ILE A 49 -5.64 -17.62 -10.88
C ILE A 49 -7.03 -17.20 -11.38
N GLU A 50 -7.97 -17.03 -10.47
CA GLU A 50 -9.35 -16.65 -10.79
C GLU A 50 -9.47 -15.13 -11.00
N ASP A 51 -8.88 -14.33 -10.10
CA ASP A 51 -9.08 -12.89 -10.10
C ASP A 51 -7.85 -12.16 -9.52
N LEU A 52 -7.64 -10.93 -10.01
CA LEU A 52 -6.77 -9.94 -9.42
C LEU A 52 -7.63 -8.85 -8.76
N ILE A 53 -7.64 -8.81 -7.43
CA ILE A 53 -8.33 -7.77 -6.66
C ILE A 53 -7.30 -6.73 -6.22
N LEU A 54 -7.41 -5.51 -6.76
CA LEU A 54 -6.42 -4.46 -6.56
C LEU A 54 -7.04 -3.26 -5.83
N GLY A 55 -6.43 -2.92 -4.70
CA GLY A 55 -6.75 -1.74 -3.91
C GLY A 55 -6.09 -0.48 -4.47
N CYS A 56 -6.88 0.59 -4.61
CA CYS A 56 -6.38 1.91 -4.97
C CYS A 56 -7.26 2.98 -4.31
N ALA A 57 -6.65 3.93 -3.57
CA ALA A 57 -7.40 4.94 -2.82
C ALA A 57 -7.90 6.07 -3.73
N PHE A 58 -7.16 6.41 -4.77
CA PHE A 58 -7.51 7.47 -5.73
C PHE A 58 -7.48 6.93 -7.16
N PRO A 59 -8.53 6.15 -7.57
CA PRO A 59 -8.58 5.50 -8.87
C PRO A 59 -8.91 6.49 -9.99
N GLU A 60 -8.05 7.46 -10.21
CA GLU A 60 -8.14 8.52 -11.21
C GLU A 60 -6.89 8.57 -12.10
N GLY A 61 -6.97 9.23 -13.25
CA GLY A 61 -5.83 9.38 -14.16
C GLY A 61 -5.20 8.04 -14.53
N GLU A 62 -3.91 7.87 -14.26
CA GLU A 62 -3.18 6.62 -14.53
C GLU A 62 -3.56 5.48 -13.59
N GLN A 63 -4.30 5.75 -12.52
CA GLN A 63 -4.90 4.78 -11.60
C GLN A 63 -6.38 4.52 -11.92
N GLY A 64 -6.90 5.11 -13.00
CA GLY A 64 -8.31 5.05 -13.39
C GLY A 64 -8.72 3.76 -14.09
N PHE A 65 -9.94 3.76 -14.62
CA PHE A 65 -10.61 2.60 -15.22
C PHE A 65 -10.73 1.43 -14.22
N ASN A 66 -10.82 0.20 -14.74
CA ASN A 66 -10.61 -1.00 -13.92
C ASN A 66 -9.11 -1.33 -13.92
N MET A 67 -8.37 -0.63 -13.08
CA MET A 67 -6.92 -0.75 -12.99
C MET A 67 -6.46 -2.20 -12.74
N ALA A 68 -7.18 -2.96 -11.91
CA ALA A 68 -6.88 -4.36 -11.65
C ALA A 68 -6.83 -5.18 -12.94
N ARG A 69 -7.82 -5.02 -13.80
CA ARG A 69 -7.85 -5.76 -15.08
C ARG A 69 -6.71 -5.33 -16.01
N LEU A 70 -6.42 -4.03 -16.09
CA LEU A 70 -5.31 -3.53 -16.90
C LEU A 70 -3.97 -4.05 -16.38
N VAL A 71 -3.75 -4.00 -15.09
CA VAL A 71 -2.55 -4.54 -14.42
C VAL A 71 -2.38 -6.04 -14.68
N GLY A 72 -3.46 -6.83 -14.59
CA GLY A 72 -3.42 -8.26 -14.90
C GLY A 72 -2.94 -8.54 -16.34
N LEU A 73 -3.48 -7.80 -17.30
CA LEU A 73 -3.07 -7.90 -18.71
C LEU A 73 -1.62 -7.47 -18.94
N MET A 74 -1.19 -6.37 -18.31
CA MET A 74 0.18 -5.85 -18.40
C MET A 74 1.20 -6.76 -17.71
N ALA A 75 0.80 -7.45 -16.64
CA ALA A 75 1.62 -8.45 -15.96
C ALA A 75 1.74 -9.77 -16.76
N GLY A 76 1.01 -9.91 -17.85
CA GLY A 76 1.00 -11.11 -18.67
C GLY A 76 0.18 -12.26 -18.10
N LEU A 77 -0.77 -11.97 -17.20
CA LEU A 77 -1.70 -13.00 -16.73
C LEU A 77 -2.62 -13.48 -17.87
N PRO A 78 -3.11 -14.73 -17.81
CA PRO A 78 -4.07 -15.26 -18.78
C PRO A 78 -5.29 -14.36 -18.95
N ILE A 79 -5.87 -14.33 -20.13
CA ILE A 79 -7.06 -13.55 -20.44
C ILE A 79 -8.28 -13.97 -19.60
N SER A 80 -8.28 -15.19 -19.08
CA SER A 80 -9.28 -15.75 -18.18
C SER A 80 -9.29 -15.08 -16.79
N VAL A 81 -8.14 -14.58 -16.33
CA VAL A 81 -8.03 -13.93 -15.01
C VAL A 81 -8.85 -12.66 -15.01
N ALA A 82 -9.84 -12.59 -14.14
CA ALA A 82 -10.66 -11.39 -13.97
C ALA A 82 -9.89 -10.25 -13.29
N GLY A 83 -10.53 -9.10 -13.05
CA GLY A 83 -9.92 -8.00 -12.32
C GLY A 83 -10.98 -7.11 -11.67
N ALA A 84 -10.80 -6.78 -10.40
CA ALA A 84 -11.66 -5.87 -9.67
C ALA A 84 -10.83 -4.81 -8.92
N THR A 85 -11.07 -3.53 -9.22
CA THR A 85 -10.46 -2.42 -8.48
C THR A 85 -11.38 -2.01 -7.34
N ILE A 86 -10.84 -1.94 -6.13
CA ILE A 86 -11.60 -1.64 -4.92
C ILE A 86 -11.02 -0.46 -4.17
N ASN A 87 -11.88 0.25 -3.46
CA ASN A 87 -11.49 1.40 -2.64
C ASN A 87 -12.07 1.30 -1.23
N ARG A 88 -11.18 1.23 -0.24
CA ARG A 88 -11.41 1.47 1.19
C ARG A 88 -10.25 2.33 1.71
N PHE A 89 -9.80 3.32 0.91
CA PHE A 89 -8.62 4.12 1.18
C PHE A 89 -7.40 3.26 1.59
N CYS A 90 -6.70 3.62 2.65
CA CYS A 90 -5.50 2.90 3.13
C CYS A 90 -5.74 1.42 3.47
N GLY A 91 -6.99 1.01 3.71
CA GLY A 91 -7.40 -0.37 3.97
C GLY A 91 -7.75 -1.20 2.73
N SER A 92 -7.58 -0.65 1.51
CA SER A 92 -8.03 -1.30 0.27
C SER A 92 -7.35 -2.65 0.02
N SER A 93 -6.03 -2.74 0.15
CA SER A 93 -5.30 -4.00 -0.09
C SER A 93 -5.66 -5.09 0.92
N MET A 94 -5.89 -4.72 2.19
CA MET A 94 -6.38 -5.67 3.19
C MET A 94 -7.83 -6.12 2.87
N GLN A 95 -8.67 -5.20 2.38
CA GLN A 95 -10.02 -5.53 1.93
C GLN A 95 -10.00 -6.51 0.74
N ALA A 96 -9.01 -6.40 -0.17
CA ALA A 96 -8.82 -7.36 -1.25
C ALA A 96 -8.61 -8.79 -0.70
N ILE A 97 -7.78 -8.95 0.33
CA ILE A 97 -7.55 -10.25 0.99
C ILE A 97 -8.85 -10.78 1.60
N HIS A 98 -9.65 -9.94 2.28
CA HIS A 98 -10.95 -10.33 2.83
C HIS A 98 -11.93 -10.77 1.74
N MET A 99 -11.95 -10.10 0.59
CA MET A 99 -12.82 -10.45 -0.53
C MET A 99 -12.40 -11.79 -1.16
N ALA A 100 -11.10 -12.00 -1.39
CA ALA A 100 -10.57 -13.27 -1.87
C ALA A 100 -10.89 -14.42 -0.92
N ALA A 101 -10.70 -14.21 0.38
CA ALA A 101 -11.04 -15.19 1.41
C ALA A 101 -12.55 -15.54 1.37
N GLY A 102 -13.42 -14.54 1.25
CA GLY A 102 -14.86 -14.75 1.09
C GLY A 102 -15.22 -15.52 -0.18
N ALA A 103 -14.59 -15.21 -1.30
CA ALA A 103 -14.80 -15.89 -2.58
C ALA A 103 -14.39 -17.38 -2.50
N ILE A 104 -13.22 -17.68 -1.92
CA ILE A 104 -12.77 -19.05 -1.67
C ILE A 104 -13.75 -19.82 -0.78
N GLN A 105 -14.26 -19.19 0.29
CA GLN A 105 -15.26 -19.80 1.18
C GLN A 105 -16.56 -20.14 0.45
N MET A 106 -16.98 -19.29 -0.48
CA MET A 106 -18.18 -19.51 -1.29
C MET A 106 -17.96 -20.49 -2.47
N GLY A 107 -16.75 -20.97 -2.70
CA GLY A 107 -16.41 -21.87 -3.79
C GLY A 107 -16.33 -21.19 -5.17
N ALA A 108 -16.04 -19.88 -5.19
CA ALA A 108 -15.87 -19.11 -6.42
C ALA A 108 -14.43 -19.17 -6.99
N GLY A 109 -13.68 -20.19 -6.62
CA GLY A 109 -12.28 -20.45 -7.00
C GLY A 109 -11.41 -20.71 -5.79
N ASP A 110 -10.12 -20.99 -6.05
CA ASP A 110 -9.17 -21.35 -5.00
C ASP A 110 -7.94 -20.41 -4.93
N VAL A 111 -7.69 -19.59 -5.96
CA VAL A 111 -6.45 -18.78 -6.08
C VAL A 111 -6.75 -17.38 -6.54
N TYR A 112 -6.25 -16.40 -5.77
CA TYR A 112 -6.44 -14.97 -6.01
C TYR A 112 -5.14 -14.20 -5.83
N ILE A 113 -4.92 -13.17 -6.64
CA ILE A 113 -3.91 -12.15 -6.35
C ILE A 113 -4.61 -10.95 -5.70
N CYS A 114 -4.13 -10.57 -4.51
CA CYS A 114 -4.58 -9.39 -3.80
C CYS A 114 -3.46 -8.36 -3.82
N ALA A 115 -3.67 -7.26 -4.51
CA ALA A 115 -2.65 -6.24 -4.73
C ALA A 115 -3.11 -4.86 -4.25
N GLY A 116 -2.20 -3.92 -4.24
CA GLY A 116 -2.48 -2.51 -4.05
C GLY A 116 -1.37 -1.65 -4.60
N VAL A 117 -1.75 -0.48 -5.07
CA VAL A 117 -0.82 0.52 -5.59
C VAL A 117 -1.33 1.91 -5.31
N GLU A 118 -0.39 2.80 -5.03
CA GLU A 118 -0.66 4.22 -4.97
C GLU A 118 0.56 4.99 -5.45
N SER A 119 0.37 5.94 -6.36
CA SER A 119 1.37 6.95 -6.67
C SER A 119 0.81 8.32 -6.31
N MET A 120 1.20 8.81 -5.15
CA MET A 120 0.80 10.15 -4.69
C MET A 120 1.59 11.25 -5.39
N THR A 121 2.56 10.88 -6.23
CA THR A 121 3.22 11.78 -7.19
C THR A 121 2.32 12.07 -8.39
N ARG A 122 1.71 11.03 -8.97
CA ARG A 122 1.04 11.11 -10.26
C ARG A 122 -0.46 11.33 -10.14
N VAL A 123 -1.03 10.91 -9.03
CA VAL A 123 -2.43 11.21 -8.66
C VAL A 123 -2.41 11.85 -7.27
N PRO A 124 -2.68 13.16 -7.18
CA PRO A 124 -2.60 13.87 -5.91
C PRO A 124 -3.68 13.41 -4.93
N MET A 125 -3.42 13.53 -3.65
CA MET A 125 -4.45 13.39 -2.62
C MET A 125 -5.19 14.74 -2.44
N PRO A 126 -6.52 14.76 -2.49
CA PRO A 126 -7.50 13.66 -2.51
C PRO A 126 -8.04 13.28 -3.90
N GLY A 127 -7.27 13.37 -4.94
CA GLY A 127 -7.65 13.15 -6.34
C GLY A 127 -7.55 14.44 -7.16
N PHE A 128 -7.82 14.37 -8.47
CA PHE A 128 -7.76 15.54 -9.36
C PHE A 128 -8.99 16.42 -9.25
N ASN A 129 -10.13 15.86 -8.87
CA ASN A 129 -11.39 16.60 -8.83
C ASN A 129 -12.23 16.23 -7.58
N PRO A 130 -11.74 16.54 -6.37
CA PRO A 130 -12.47 16.24 -5.14
C PRO A 130 -13.73 17.11 -5.05
N MET A 131 -14.90 16.47 -4.94
CA MET A 131 -16.20 17.12 -4.85
C MET A 131 -16.99 16.56 -3.66
N PRO A 132 -16.81 17.08 -2.45
CA PRO A 132 -17.61 16.70 -1.29
C PRO A 132 -19.10 16.96 -1.54
N ASN A 133 -19.95 16.05 -1.08
CA ASN A 133 -21.39 16.24 -1.12
C ASN A 133 -21.79 17.39 -0.18
N PRO A 134 -22.44 18.48 -0.67
CA PRO A 134 -22.73 19.65 0.16
C PRO A 134 -23.60 19.31 1.37
N ALA A 135 -24.66 18.52 1.19
CA ALA A 135 -25.58 18.16 2.29
C ALA A 135 -24.89 17.29 3.38
N LEU A 136 -23.99 16.39 2.96
CA LEU A 136 -23.21 15.62 3.92
C LEU A 136 -22.14 16.49 4.60
N PHE A 137 -21.51 17.39 3.87
CA PHE A 137 -20.55 18.33 4.44
C PHE A 137 -21.20 19.25 5.49
N ASP A 138 -22.43 19.72 5.22
CA ASP A 138 -23.16 20.56 6.16
C ASP A 138 -23.59 19.82 7.44
N THR A 139 -23.93 18.52 7.32
CA THR A 139 -24.42 17.73 8.46
C THR A 139 -23.32 16.96 9.19
N MET A 140 -22.27 16.58 8.49
CA MET A 140 -21.15 15.78 9.03
C MET A 140 -19.83 16.14 8.33
N PRO A 141 -19.29 17.36 8.55
CA PRO A 141 -18.03 17.78 7.90
C PRO A 141 -16.86 16.83 8.21
N ALA A 142 -16.89 16.18 9.38
CA ALA A 142 -15.89 15.20 9.78
C ALA A 142 -15.80 13.95 8.86
N ALA A 143 -16.80 13.70 8.02
CA ALA A 143 -16.73 12.64 6.99
C ALA A 143 -15.61 12.89 5.96
N TYR A 144 -15.19 14.13 5.81
CA TYR A 144 -14.13 14.58 4.90
C TYR A 144 -12.85 15.04 5.61
N MET A 145 -12.75 14.76 6.92
CA MET A 145 -11.61 15.12 7.76
C MET A 145 -10.31 14.49 7.25
N SER A 146 -9.23 15.25 7.27
CA SER A 146 -7.91 14.73 6.93
C SER A 146 -7.38 13.75 8.00
N MET A 147 -6.43 12.89 7.62
CA MET A 147 -5.83 11.94 8.57
C MET A 147 -4.97 12.65 9.62
N GLY A 148 -4.40 13.81 9.30
CA GLY A 148 -3.69 14.63 10.28
C GLY A 148 -4.62 15.16 11.39
N GLU A 149 -5.78 15.70 11.02
CA GLU A 149 -6.81 16.12 11.97
C GLU A 149 -7.36 14.92 12.77
N THR A 150 -7.52 13.76 12.12
CA THR A 150 -7.90 12.53 12.81
C THR A 150 -6.85 12.12 13.85
N ALA A 151 -5.56 12.22 13.52
CA ALA A 151 -4.47 11.93 14.45
C ALA A 151 -4.47 12.88 15.65
N GLU A 152 -4.72 14.18 15.43
CA GLU A 152 -4.88 15.16 16.54
C GLU A 152 -6.07 14.79 17.44
N ASN A 153 -7.19 14.38 16.86
CA ASN A 153 -8.36 13.95 17.64
C ASN A 153 -8.05 12.71 18.49
N VAL A 154 -7.36 11.72 17.91
CA VAL A 154 -6.92 10.51 18.63
C VAL A 154 -5.94 10.88 19.76
N GLY A 155 -4.95 11.72 19.47
CA GLY A 155 -4.00 12.20 20.47
C GLY A 155 -4.68 12.87 21.65
N ARG A 156 -5.69 13.71 21.36
CA ARG A 156 -6.47 14.42 22.39
C ARG A 156 -7.38 13.49 23.19
N GLU A 157 -8.11 12.62 22.51
CA GLU A 157 -9.06 11.71 23.17
C GLU A 157 -8.36 10.70 24.07
N TYR A 158 -7.26 10.12 23.61
CA TYR A 158 -6.50 9.12 24.36
C TYR A 158 -5.34 9.71 25.18
N GLN A 159 -5.22 11.05 25.20
CA GLN A 159 -4.20 11.77 25.96
C GLN A 159 -2.76 11.34 25.62
N ILE A 160 -2.51 11.08 24.33
CA ILE A 160 -1.19 10.69 23.84
C ILE A 160 -0.34 11.97 23.67
N SER A 161 0.69 12.08 24.46
CA SER A 161 1.58 13.25 24.42
C SER A 161 2.42 13.30 23.14
N ARG A 162 2.92 14.48 22.80
CA ARG A 162 3.86 14.66 21.70
C ARG A 162 5.13 13.83 21.91
N GLU A 163 5.66 13.79 23.13
CA GLU A 163 6.84 13.00 23.46
C GLU A 163 6.64 11.50 23.18
N GLU A 164 5.50 10.93 23.55
CA GLU A 164 5.16 9.52 23.25
C GLU A 164 5.11 9.26 21.75
N GLN A 165 4.53 10.17 20.97
CA GLN A 165 4.51 10.09 19.50
C GLN A 165 5.93 10.14 18.91
N GLU A 166 6.78 11.03 19.42
CA GLU A 166 8.18 11.17 18.98
C GLU A 166 9.02 9.92 19.32
N ILE A 167 8.88 9.39 20.54
CA ILE A 167 9.51 8.12 20.95
C ILE A 167 9.09 6.97 20.01
N PHE A 168 7.80 6.87 19.70
CA PHE A 168 7.29 5.86 18.78
C PHE A 168 7.90 6.02 17.37
N ALA A 169 7.98 7.25 16.86
CA ALA A 169 8.56 7.55 15.55
C ALA A 169 10.05 7.20 15.48
N VAL A 170 10.85 7.59 16.51
CA VAL A 170 12.27 7.23 16.62
C VAL A 170 12.45 5.71 16.58
N ASN A 171 11.71 5.00 17.43
CA ASN A 171 11.77 3.54 17.51
C ASN A 171 11.39 2.89 16.16
N SER A 172 10.40 3.43 15.45
CA SER A 172 9.98 2.94 14.13
C SER A 172 11.12 3.11 13.10
N GLN A 173 11.74 4.29 13.03
CA GLN A 173 12.85 4.56 12.12
C GLN A 173 14.08 3.70 12.41
N GLN A 174 14.42 3.51 13.68
CA GLN A 174 15.53 2.67 14.08
C GLN A 174 15.32 1.20 13.72
N LYS A 175 14.12 0.65 13.99
CA LYS A 175 13.75 -0.73 13.63
C LYS A 175 13.81 -0.95 12.12
N ALA A 176 13.22 -0.05 11.34
CA ALA A 176 13.21 -0.16 9.90
C ALA A 176 14.61 -0.01 9.29
N GLY A 177 15.42 0.93 9.80
CA GLY A 177 16.81 1.10 9.40
C GLY A 177 17.67 -0.13 9.71
N ALA A 178 17.51 -0.73 10.89
CA ALA A 178 18.19 -1.97 11.26
C ALA A 178 17.76 -3.15 10.37
N ALA A 179 16.46 -3.26 10.05
CA ALA A 179 15.95 -4.30 9.16
C ALA A 179 16.53 -4.15 7.74
N GLN A 180 16.56 -2.93 7.19
CA GLN A 180 17.13 -2.68 5.86
C GLN A 180 18.64 -2.97 5.83
N SER A 181 19.40 -2.52 6.82
CA SER A 181 20.85 -2.76 6.89
C SER A 181 21.22 -4.24 7.04
N GLN A 182 20.33 -5.05 7.62
CA GLN A 182 20.46 -6.50 7.75
C GLN A 182 19.93 -7.28 6.54
N GLY A 183 19.45 -6.59 5.48
CA GLY A 183 18.93 -7.21 4.29
C GLY A 183 17.57 -7.93 4.47
N ARG A 184 16.83 -7.65 5.56
CA ARG A 184 15.58 -8.38 5.88
C ARG A 184 14.45 -8.12 4.88
N PHE A 185 14.55 -7.09 4.05
CA PHE A 185 13.55 -6.76 3.03
C PHE A 185 13.88 -7.34 1.64
N ALA A 186 15.05 -7.99 1.48
CA ALA A 186 15.51 -8.48 0.17
C ALA A 186 14.55 -9.50 -0.46
N ASP A 187 13.95 -10.38 0.36
CA ASP A 187 13.06 -11.43 -0.12
C ASP A 187 11.67 -10.91 -0.52
N GLU A 188 11.27 -9.75 -0.03
CA GLU A 188 9.96 -9.16 -0.35
C GLU A 188 10.02 -8.13 -1.47
N ILE A 189 11.15 -7.40 -1.62
CA ILE A 189 11.30 -6.36 -2.63
C ILE A 189 11.57 -6.97 -4.01
N VAL A 190 10.80 -6.54 -5.00
CA VAL A 190 11.08 -6.73 -6.41
C VAL A 190 11.81 -5.48 -6.91
N PRO A 191 13.09 -5.57 -7.30
CA PRO A 191 13.85 -4.42 -7.79
C PRO A 191 13.22 -3.82 -9.04
N ILE A 192 13.34 -2.50 -9.19
CA ILE A 192 12.79 -1.74 -10.32
C ILE A 192 13.92 -1.03 -11.03
N ASP A 193 14.01 -1.16 -12.35
CA ASP A 193 14.90 -0.32 -13.15
C ASP A 193 14.26 1.04 -13.44
N VAL A 194 14.99 2.09 -13.11
CA VAL A 194 14.61 3.46 -13.43
C VAL A 194 15.72 4.10 -14.24
N ASN A 195 15.57 4.14 -15.56
CA ASN A 195 16.57 4.69 -16.50
C ASN A 195 17.97 4.08 -16.34
N GLY A 196 18.07 2.76 -16.19
CA GLY A 196 19.33 2.03 -16.04
C GLY A 196 19.89 2.04 -14.60
N THR A 197 19.12 2.54 -13.64
CA THR A 197 19.46 2.46 -12.21
C THR A 197 18.50 1.50 -11.52
N THR A 198 19.04 0.46 -10.91
CA THR A 198 18.24 -0.48 -10.11
C THR A 198 17.91 0.14 -8.76
N ILE A 199 16.63 0.20 -8.44
CA ILE A 199 16.09 0.63 -7.15
C ILE A 199 15.57 -0.61 -6.42
N ASP A 200 16.23 -0.98 -5.33
CA ASP A 200 16.00 -2.20 -4.56
C ASP A 200 15.86 -1.96 -3.04
N GLN A 201 15.82 -0.70 -2.62
CA GLN A 201 15.69 -0.31 -1.21
C GLN A 201 14.64 0.77 -1.02
N ASP A 202 14.00 0.75 0.15
CA ASP A 202 13.08 1.81 0.55
C ASP A 202 13.80 3.15 0.72
N GLY A 203 13.26 4.20 0.12
CA GLY A 203 13.84 5.53 0.12
C GLY A 203 13.26 6.49 1.17
N CYS A 204 12.35 6.01 2.04
CA CYS A 204 11.68 6.85 3.04
C CYS A 204 12.32 6.78 4.43
N LEU A 205 13.26 5.87 4.65
CA LEU A 205 13.86 5.64 5.96
C LEU A 205 14.81 6.78 6.36
N ARG A 206 14.78 7.13 7.64
CA ARG A 206 15.65 8.08 8.29
C ARG A 206 16.21 7.50 9.59
N PRO A 207 17.15 6.53 9.52
CA PRO A 207 17.62 5.78 10.69
C PRO A 207 18.32 6.65 11.75
N SER A 208 18.80 7.84 11.34
CA SER A 208 19.44 8.82 12.24
C SER A 208 18.45 9.72 12.97
N THR A 209 17.13 9.46 12.85
CA THR A 209 16.11 10.22 13.58
C THR A 209 16.29 10.04 15.09
N ASP A 210 16.31 11.14 15.81
CA ASP A 210 16.40 11.21 17.27
C ASP A 210 15.36 12.17 17.87
N LEU A 211 15.21 12.15 19.17
CA LEU A 211 14.23 12.98 19.89
C LEU A 211 14.56 14.48 19.78
N ASP A 212 15.83 14.86 19.81
CA ASP A 212 16.25 16.25 19.72
C ASP A 212 15.84 16.86 18.38
N GLY A 213 16.06 16.12 17.29
CA GLY A 213 15.63 16.52 15.95
C GLY A 213 14.12 16.62 15.79
N LEU A 214 13.36 15.72 16.42
CA LEU A 214 11.88 15.74 16.36
C LEU A 214 11.28 16.85 17.21
N SER A 215 11.80 17.10 18.39
CA SER A 215 11.27 18.11 19.33
C SER A 215 11.23 19.52 18.75
N GLY A 216 12.17 19.86 17.86
CA GLY A 216 12.24 21.14 17.15
C GLY A 216 11.27 21.30 15.98
N LEU A 217 10.52 20.27 15.60
CA LEU A 217 9.60 20.33 14.46
C LEU A 217 8.35 21.14 14.77
N LYS A 218 7.86 21.87 13.75
CA LYS A 218 6.60 22.60 13.83
C LYS A 218 5.42 21.64 13.78
N LEU A 219 4.32 22.03 14.42
CA LEU A 219 3.03 21.36 14.30
C LEU A 219 2.57 21.38 12.85
N ALA A 220 1.94 20.30 12.39
CA ALA A 220 1.64 20.10 10.98
C ALA A 220 0.16 20.31 10.61
N PHE A 221 -0.76 20.09 11.55
CA PHE A 221 -2.20 20.04 11.25
C PHE A 221 -3.06 20.96 12.15
N ASP A 222 -2.68 21.16 13.40
CA ASP A 222 -3.40 22.01 14.34
C ASP A 222 -2.38 22.85 15.12
N GLU A 223 -2.57 24.18 15.17
CA GLU A 223 -1.67 25.10 15.88
C GLU A 223 -1.58 24.82 17.40
N ASN A 224 -2.60 24.18 17.95
CA ASN A 224 -2.67 23.76 19.36
C ASN A 224 -2.54 22.24 19.51
N GLY A 225 -2.11 21.54 18.46
CA GLY A 225 -2.00 20.10 18.42
C GLY A 225 -0.67 19.55 18.92
N THR A 226 -0.39 18.31 18.54
CA THR A 226 0.83 17.60 18.94
C THR A 226 1.51 16.91 17.77
N VAL A 227 0.82 16.74 16.64
CA VAL A 227 1.30 15.98 15.48
C VAL A 227 2.23 16.82 14.62
N THR A 228 3.37 16.25 14.25
CA THR A 228 4.37 16.88 13.39
C THR A 228 4.64 16.07 12.14
N ALA A 229 5.37 16.63 11.18
CA ALA A 229 5.84 15.86 10.01
C ALA A 229 6.76 14.69 10.39
N GLY A 230 7.44 14.77 11.54
CA GLY A 230 8.33 13.70 12.03
C GLY A 230 7.57 12.52 12.64
N THR A 231 6.36 12.75 13.14
CA THR A 231 5.47 11.71 13.69
C THR A 231 4.40 11.25 12.70
N SER A 232 4.46 11.71 11.45
CA SER A 232 3.53 11.39 10.38
C SER A 232 4.19 10.58 9.29
N SER A 233 3.41 9.69 8.64
CA SER A 233 3.84 8.98 7.45
C SER A 233 3.98 9.95 6.27
N PRO A 234 5.03 9.88 5.46
CA PRO A 234 5.14 10.70 4.26
C PRO A 234 4.17 10.24 3.17
N LEU A 235 3.85 11.12 2.23
CA LEU A 235 3.25 10.73 0.96
C LEU A 235 4.26 9.91 0.16
N THR A 236 3.84 8.76 -0.37
CA THR A 236 4.72 7.79 -1.03
C THR A 236 4.16 7.27 -2.33
N ASP A 237 5.07 6.72 -3.14
CA ASP A 237 4.77 5.90 -4.31
C ASP A 237 5.19 4.47 -4.02
N GLY A 238 4.35 3.49 -4.35
CA GLY A 238 4.66 2.08 -4.15
C GLY A 238 3.52 1.14 -4.51
N ALA A 239 3.84 -0.15 -4.60
CA ALA A 239 2.89 -1.24 -4.86
C ALA A 239 3.25 -2.48 -4.06
N ALA A 240 2.26 -3.30 -3.75
CA ALA A 240 2.43 -4.59 -3.10
C ALA A 240 1.41 -5.61 -3.61
N ALA A 241 1.74 -6.90 -3.55
CA ALA A 241 0.84 -7.98 -3.92
C ALA A 241 1.06 -9.21 -3.04
N THR A 242 -0.02 -9.94 -2.77
CA THR A 242 -0.03 -11.22 -2.07
C THR A 242 -0.78 -12.27 -2.87
N LEU A 243 -0.33 -13.51 -2.81
CA LEU A 243 -1.02 -14.68 -3.31
C LEU A 243 -1.89 -15.26 -2.20
N VAL A 244 -3.19 -15.25 -2.38
CA VAL A 244 -4.17 -15.79 -1.42
C VAL A 244 -4.82 -17.01 -2.03
N CYS A 245 -4.78 -18.15 -1.33
CA CYS A 245 -5.38 -19.38 -1.85
C CYS A 245 -5.95 -20.26 -0.73
N SER A 246 -6.70 -21.30 -1.12
CA SER A 246 -7.08 -22.34 -0.19
C SER A 246 -5.84 -23.12 0.29
N ALA A 247 -5.81 -23.55 1.55
CA ALA A 247 -4.72 -24.37 2.09
C ALA A 247 -4.55 -25.69 1.31
N ASP A 248 -5.64 -26.27 0.84
CA ASP A 248 -5.62 -27.49 0.03
C ASP A 248 -4.90 -27.25 -1.32
N TYR A 249 -5.17 -26.10 -1.98
CA TYR A 249 -4.46 -25.73 -3.20
C TYR A 249 -2.96 -25.52 -2.93
N ALA A 250 -2.61 -24.78 -1.88
CA ALA A 250 -1.22 -24.54 -1.50
C ALA A 250 -0.47 -25.86 -1.24
N ALA A 251 -1.05 -26.75 -0.43
CA ALA A 251 -0.44 -28.04 -0.12
C ALA A 251 -0.27 -28.93 -1.37
N LYS A 252 -1.25 -28.95 -2.27
CA LYS A 252 -1.21 -29.73 -3.50
C LYS A 252 -0.14 -29.25 -4.48
N ASN A 253 0.14 -27.95 -4.50
CA ASN A 253 1.05 -27.33 -5.47
C ASN A 253 2.41 -26.94 -4.88
N GLY A 254 2.65 -27.24 -3.58
CA GLY A 254 3.93 -26.99 -2.91
C GLY A 254 4.24 -25.49 -2.68
N LEU A 255 3.19 -24.68 -2.46
CA LEU A 255 3.28 -23.25 -2.19
C LEU A 255 3.45 -22.98 -0.69
#